data_f9472c843bf51ba561ac3008950f92c7
#
_entry.id   f9472c843bf51ba561ac3008950f92c7
#
_cell.length_a   1.000
_cell.length_b   1.000
_cell.length_c   1.000
_cell.angle_alpha   90.00
_cell.angle_beta   90.00
_cell.angle_gamma   90.00
#
_symmetry.space_group_name_H-M   'P 1'
#
loop_
_entity.id
_entity.type
_entity.pdbx_description
1 polymer ?
#
loop_
_entity_poly.entity_id
_entity_poly.type
_entity_poly.pdbx_seq_one_letter_code
_entity_poly.pdbx_strand_id
1 'polypeptide(L)'
;MKNVFARLASDFFSTIVFLVVYVATDNIVLATSVAIAGAIAQVVYSRIKGRELGYMTWASLGLVIVLGGATLLTSDPRFVLAKPAIGHFAVGVIMLKRGWMLRYMPPLVVETIPEYITFAGFAWAALMFALGGGTIAIAMTGDIKLWTLYVSVVLLGAKIAAFAIQYVVFRVAVTSRVRATRIAAGT
;
A
#
# COMPACT_ATOMS: atom_id res chain seq x y z
N MET A 1 19.25 0.07 6.19
CA MET A 1 18.46 -0.62 5.15
C MET A 1 17.84 -1.94 5.64
N LYS A 2 18.53 -2.82 6.37
CA LYS A 2 17.94 -4.09 6.89
C LYS A 2 16.64 -3.89 7.69
N ASN A 3 16.53 -2.84 8.49
CA ASN A 3 15.34 -2.58 9.32
C ASN A 3 14.11 -2.10 8.50
N VAL A 4 14.31 -1.49 7.34
CA VAL A 4 13.21 -1.05 6.46
C VAL A 4 12.59 -2.25 5.76
N PHE A 5 13.42 -3.15 5.22
CA PHE A 5 12.95 -4.39 4.59
C PHE A 5 12.23 -5.31 5.59
N ALA A 6 12.75 -5.42 6.82
CA ALA A 6 12.11 -6.22 7.87
C ALA A 6 10.73 -5.65 8.26
N ARG A 7 10.57 -4.32 8.31
CA ARG A 7 9.28 -3.67 8.56
C ARG A 7 8.30 -3.88 7.42
N LEU A 8 8.75 -3.67 6.18
CA LEU A 8 7.93 -3.94 4.99
C LEU A 8 7.50 -5.41 4.91
N ALA A 9 8.41 -6.35 5.13
CA ALA A 9 8.07 -7.77 5.15
C ALA A 9 7.06 -8.12 6.24
N SER A 10 7.15 -7.49 7.41
CA SER A 10 6.17 -7.66 8.50
C SER A 10 4.81 -7.05 8.12
N ASP A 11 4.80 -5.88 7.49
CA ASP A 11 3.55 -5.21 7.10
C ASP A 11 2.81 -5.96 5.96
N PHE A 12 3.53 -6.67 5.10
CA PHE A 12 2.96 -7.46 4.00
C PHE A 12 2.93 -8.98 4.27
N PHE A 13 3.19 -9.40 5.49
CA PHE A 13 3.30 -10.83 5.84
C PHE A 13 2.07 -11.65 5.42
N SER A 14 0.86 -11.18 5.72
CA SER A 14 -0.39 -11.85 5.37
C SER A 14 -0.59 -11.97 3.86
N THR A 15 -0.17 -10.96 3.10
CA THR A 15 -0.23 -10.97 1.63
C THR A 15 0.76 -11.98 1.03
N ILE A 16 1.96 -12.06 1.59
CA ILE A 16 2.97 -13.04 1.17
C ILE A 16 2.48 -14.46 1.46
N VAL A 17 1.95 -14.70 2.66
CA VAL A 17 1.37 -16.01 3.05
C VAL A 17 0.23 -16.40 2.11
N PHE A 18 -0.70 -15.47 1.82
CA PHE A 18 -1.78 -15.70 0.87
C PHE A 18 -1.23 -16.14 -0.49
N LEU A 19 -0.27 -15.38 -1.04
CA LEU A 19 0.29 -15.65 -2.36
C LEU A 19 0.96 -17.03 -2.42
N VAL A 20 1.79 -17.36 -1.42
CA VAL A 20 2.50 -18.65 -1.36
C VAL A 20 1.50 -19.81 -1.29
N VAL A 21 0.50 -19.72 -0.42
CA VAL A 21 -0.50 -20.79 -0.28
C VAL A 21 -1.37 -20.90 -1.54
N TYR A 22 -1.75 -19.76 -2.15
CA TYR A 22 -2.54 -19.76 -3.37
C TYR A 22 -1.78 -20.40 -4.55
N VAL A 23 -0.52 -20.02 -4.75
CA VAL A 23 0.31 -20.62 -5.82
C VAL A 23 0.56 -22.12 -5.60
N ALA A 24 0.67 -22.54 -4.34
CA ALA A 24 0.91 -23.95 -4.01
C ALA A 24 -0.34 -24.83 -4.12
N THR A 25 -1.53 -24.28 -3.88
CA THR A 25 -2.77 -25.09 -3.73
C THR A 25 -3.83 -24.78 -4.77
N ASP A 26 -3.69 -23.67 -5.52
CA ASP A 26 -4.70 -23.12 -6.44
C ASP A 26 -6.10 -22.97 -5.79
N ASN A 27 -6.15 -22.91 -4.46
CA ASN A 27 -7.36 -22.83 -3.68
C ASN A 27 -7.46 -21.51 -2.93
N ILE A 28 -8.31 -20.60 -3.45
CA ILE A 28 -8.48 -19.25 -2.92
C ILE A 28 -9.06 -19.25 -1.49
N VAL A 29 -9.94 -20.21 -1.17
CA VAL A 29 -10.57 -20.31 0.16
C VAL A 29 -9.52 -20.71 1.19
N LEU A 30 -8.70 -21.73 0.86
CA LEU A 30 -7.62 -22.18 1.73
C LEU A 30 -6.58 -21.07 1.92
N ALA A 31 -6.12 -20.44 0.84
CA ALA A 31 -5.15 -19.35 0.88
C ALA A 31 -5.65 -18.16 1.73
N THR A 32 -6.92 -17.79 1.58
CA THR A 32 -7.55 -16.72 2.36
C THR A 32 -7.63 -17.08 3.84
N SER A 33 -8.07 -18.30 4.15
CA SER A 33 -8.19 -18.76 5.54
C SER A 33 -6.85 -18.81 6.26
N VAL A 34 -5.80 -19.32 5.59
CA VAL A 34 -4.44 -19.36 6.14
C VAL A 34 -3.87 -17.97 6.31
N ALA A 35 -4.11 -17.04 5.36
CA ALA A 35 -3.66 -15.66 5.46
C ALA A 35 -4.33 -14.92 6.64
N ILE A 36 -5.63 -15.12 6.86
CA ILE A 36 -6.37 -14.57 8.01
C ILE A 36 -5.79 -15.10 9.32
N ALA A 37 -5.63 -16.42 9.42
CA ALA A 37 -5.06 -17.06 10.61
C ALA A 37 -3.64 -16.58 10.89
N GLY A 38 -2.79 -16.45 9.86
CA GLY A 38 -1.43 -15.90 9.95
C GLY A 38 -1.40 -14.45 10.41
N ALA A 39 -2.31 -13.61 9.90
CA ALA A 39 -2.43 -12.20 10.29
C ALA A 39 -2.86 -12.05 11.75
N ILE A 40 -3.81 -12.86 12.21
CA ILE A 40 -4.24 -12.89 13.62
C ILE A 40 -3.08 -13.35 14.51
N ALA A 41 -2.39 -14.42 14.14
CA ALA A 41 -1.24 -14.93 14.87
C ALA A 41 -0.13 -13.89 14.98
N GLN A 42 0.15 -13.15 13.91
CA GLN A 42 1.13 -12.05 13.90
C GLN A 42 0.75 -10.94 14.88
N VAL A 43 -0.52 -10.54 14.93
CA VAL A 43 -1.01 -9.52 15.86
C VAL A 43 -0.87 -9.98 17.31
N VAL A 44 -1.32 -11.21 17.61
CA VAL A 44 -1.23 -11.80 18.93
C VAL A 44 0.24 -11.89 19.39
N TYR A 45 1.11 -12.43 18.55
CA TYR A 45 2.54 -12.54 18.84
C TYR A 45 3.21 -11.19 19.11
N SER A 46 2.88 -10.17 18.30
CA SER A 46 3.41 -8.82 18.48
C SER A 46 2.92 -8.18 19.77
N ARG A 47 1.67 -8.40 20.15
CA ARG A 47 1.09 -7.94 21.43
C ARG A 47 1.76 -8.58 22.62
N ILE A 48 1.99 -9.90 22.59
CA ILE A 48 2.67 -10.63 23.67
C ILE A 48 4.11 -10.12 23.84
N LYS A 49 4.79 -9.76 22.76
CA LYS A 49 6.16 -9.20 22.80
C LYS A 49 6.24 -7.71 23.10
N GLY A 50 5.13 -7.05 23.39
CA GLY A 50 5.09 -5.60 23.70
C GLY A 50 5.52 -4.73 22.51
N ARG A 51 5.47 -5.23 21.26
CA ARG A 51 5.83 -4.47 20.08
C ARG A 51 4.64 -3.62 19.62
N GLU A 52 4.89 -2.34 19.40
CA GLU A 52 3.88 -1.47 18.78
C GLU A 52 3.65 -1.88 17.31
N LEU A 53 2.43 -2.30 17.02
CA LEU A 53 2.00 -2.59 15.67
C LEU A 53 1.80 -1.27 14.90
N GLY A 54 2.39 -1.18 13.73
CA GLY A 54 2.16 -0.05 12.83
C GLY A 54 0.71 -0.03 12.33
N TYR A 55 0.21 1.16 11.99
CA TYR A 55 -1.14 1.31 11.41
C TYR A 55 -1.32 0.47 10.13
N MET A 56 -0.26 0.27 9.34
CA MET A 56 -0.29 -0.57 8.15
C MET A 56 -0.58 -2.04 8.47
N THR A 57 -0.10 -2.56 9.58
CA THR A 57 -0.40 -3.95 10.01
C THR A 57 -1.87 -4.11 10.37
N TRP A 58 -2.46 -3.14 11.08
CA TRP A 58 -3.89 -3.10 11.38
C TRP A 58 -4.75 -2.97 10.12
N ALA A 59 -4.30 -2.13 9.18
CA ALA A 59 -4.95 -1.96 7.91
C ALA A 59 -4.92 -3.22 7.06
N SER A 60 -3.76 -3.88 6.98
CA SER A 60 -3.59 -5.14 6.27
C SER A 60 -4.49 -6.23 6.86
N LEU A 61 -4.54 -6.34 8.19
CA LEU A 61 -5.44 -7.29 8.87
C LEU A 61 -6.92 -6.99 8.56
N GLY A 62 -7.34 -5.73 8.69
CA GLY A 62 -8.71 -5.32 8.37
C GLY A 62 -9.08 -5.61 6.92
N LEU A 63 -8.17 -5.31 5.99
CA LEU A 63 -8.34 -5.58 4.58
C LEU A 63 -8.51 -7.09 4.30
N VAL A 64 -7.66 -7.92 4.88
CA VAL A 64 -7.71 -9.38 4.71
C VAL A 64 -9.02 -9.94 5.27
N ILE A 65 -9.49 -9.45 6.43
CA ILE A 65 -10.77 -9.89 7.02
C ILE A 65 -11.95 -9.43 6.15
N VAL A 66 -11.98 -8.16 5.75
CA VAL A 66 -13.10 -7.61 4.95
C VAL A 66 -13.14 -8.24 3.56
N LEU A 67 -12.02 -8.28 2.84
CA LEU A 67 -11.98 -8.83 1.49
C LEU A 67 -12.11 -10.36 1.48
N GLY A 68 -11.49 -11.03 2.45
CA GLY A 68 -11.63 -12.48 2.63
C GLY A 68 -13.05 -12.87 2.99
N GLY A 69 -13.65 -12.21 3.98
CA GLY A 69 -15.04 -12.43 4.38
C GLY A 69 -16.02 -12.14 3.23
N ALA A 70 -15.85 -11.03 2.54
CA ALA A 70 -16.67 -10.70 1.38
C ALA A 70 -16.52 -11.71 0.24
N THR A 71 -15.33 -12.32 0.06
CA THR A 71 -15.10 -13.38 -0.92
C THR A 71 -15.92 -14.64 -0.61
N LEU A 72 -16.07 -14.96 0.67
CA LEU A 72 -16.83 -16.12 1.12
C LEU A 72 -18.35 -15.93 1.04
N LEU A 73 -18.81 -14.67 1.10
CA LEU A 73 -20.24 -14.33 1.18
C LEU A 73 -20.89 -13.99 -0.17
N THR A 74 -20.09 -13.66 -1.21
CA THR A 74 -20.65 -13.08 -2.43
C THR A 74 -20.26 -13.87 -3.67
N SER A 75 -21.28 -14.38 -4.39
CA SER A 75 -21.12 -15.11 -5.66
C SER A 75 -21.28 -14.21 -6.89
N ASP A 76 -21.44 -12.88 -6.74
CA ASP A 76 -21.65 -11.96 -7.86
C ASP A 76 -20.32 -11.67 -8.59
N PRO A 77 -20.23 -11.94 -9.91
CA PRO A 77 -19.02 -11.64 -10.71
C PRO A 77 -18.59 -10.17 -10.66
N ARG A 78 -19.55 -9.24 -10.63
CA ARG A 78 -19.26 -7.80 -10.55
C ARG A 78 -18.57 -7.40 -9.25
N PHE A 79 -18.97 -8.05 -8.16
CA PHE A 79 -18.32 -7.86 -6.87
C PHE A 79 -16.87 -8.34 -6.89
N VAL A 80 -16.60 -9.47 -7.57
CA VAL A 80 -15.24 -9.97 -7.76
C VAL A 80 -14.38 -8.96 -8.51
N LEU A 81 -14.93 -8.34 -9.55
CA LEU A 81 -14.24 -7.29 -10.32
C LEU A 81 -14.02 -6.01 -9.52
N ALA A 82 -14.90 -5.69 -8.56
CA ALA A 82 -14.78 -4.51 -7.71
C ALA A 82 -13.82 -4.68 -6.52
N LYS A 83 -13.42 -5.91 -6.15
CA LYS A 83 -12.54 -6.17 -5.00
C LYS A 83 -11.26 -5.33 -4.96
N PRO A 84 -10.50 -5.15 -6.04
CA PRO A 84 -9.30 -4.33 -6.01
C PRO A 84 -9.58 -2.87 -5.61
N ALA A 85 -10.78 -2.34 -5.92
CA ALA A 85 -11.17 -0.99 -5.54
C ALA A 85 -11.27 -0.83 -4.02
N ILE A 86 -11.84 -1.81 -3.32
CA ILE A 86 -11.96 -1.78 -1.86
C ILE A 86 -10.57 -1.68 -1.22
N GLY A 87 -9.60 -2.45 -1.75
CA GLY A 87 -8.21 -2.38 -1.31
C GLY A 87 -7.60 -0.98 -1.51
N HIS A 88 -7.82 -0.36 -2.67
CA HIS A 88 -7.32 0.98 -2.96
C HIS A 88 -7.95 2.03 -2.04
N PHE A 89 -9.26 1.98 -1.81
CA PHE A 89 -9.92 2.91 -0.88
C PHE A 89 -9.44 2.75 0.55
N ALA A 90 -9.32 1.50 1.04
CA ALA A 90 -8.84 1.25 2.39
C ALA A 90 -7.42 1.80 2.59
N VAL A 91 -6.51 1.55 1.64
CA VAL A 91 -5.15 2.08 1.66
C VAL A 91 -5.18 3.61 1.54
N GLY A 92 -6.01 4.17 0.65
CA GLY A 92 -6.19 5.60 0.48
C GLY A 92 -6.61 6.30 1.78
N VAL A 93 -7.58 5.75 2.50
CA VAL A 93 -8.03 6.27 3.81
C VAL A 93 -6.89 6.30 4.83
N ILE A 94 -6.08 5.23 4.89
CA ILE A 94 -4.94 5.17 5.82
C ILE A 94 -3.89 6.21 5.45
N MET A 95 -3.66 6.42 4.15
CA MET A 95 -2.72 7.41 3.63
C MET A 95 -3.16 8.86 3.86
N LEU A 96 -4.43 9.12 4.22
CA LEU A 96 -4.88 10.44 4.67
C LEU A 96 -4.28 10.85 6.02
N LYS A 97 -3.74 9.91 6.81
CA LYS A 97 -3.07 10.25 8.04
C LYS A 97 -1.83 11.08 7.76
N ARG A 98 -1.82 12.33 8.27
CA ARG A 98 -0.68 13.23 8.11
C ARG A 98 0.61 12.59 8.63
N GLY A 99 1.67 12.63 7.81
CA GLY A 99 2.99 12.13 8.21
C GLY A 99 3.16 10.61 8.14
N TRP A 100 2.20 9.85 7.62
CA TRP A 100 2.34 8.39 7.47
C TRP A 100 3.61 8.00 6.69
N MET A 101 3.98 8.80 5.69
CA MET A 101 5.13 8.52 4.82
C MET A 101 6.48 8.80 5.50
N LEU A 102 6.54 9.70 6.51
CA LEU A 102 7.78 10.04 7.22
C LEU A 102 8.49 8.80 7.77
N ARG A 103 7.72 7.81 8.22
CA ARG A 103 8.25 6.54 8.76
C ARG A 103 9.08 5.73 7.77
N TYR A 104 8.82 5.92 6.48
CA TYR A 104 9.45 5.15 5.39
C TYR A 104 10.57 5.91 4.70
N MET A 105 10.80 7.17 5.08
CA MET A 105 11.82 8.01 4.47
C MET A 105 13.15 7.94 5.24
N PRO A 106 14.29 8.09 4.52
CA PRO A 106 15.59 8.24 5.17
C PRO A 106 15.64 9.50 6.05
N PRO A 107 16.40 9.49 7.17
CA PRO A 107 16.50 10.63 8.07
C PRO A 107 16.88 11.94 7.36
N LEU A 108 17.87 11.88 6.47
CA LEU A 108 18.30 13.06 5.69
C LEU A 108 17.14 13.72 4.93
N VAL A 109 16.25 12.93 4.32
CA VAL A 109 15.11 13.44 3.56
C VAL A 109 14.09 14.07 4.50
N VAL A 110 13.83 13.42 5.65
CA VAL A 110 12.89 13.90 6.67
C VAL A 110 13.33 15.24 7.25
N GLU A 111 14.62 15.41 7.51
CA GLU A 111 15.18 16.65 8.05
C GLU A 111 15.23 17.78 7.02
N THR A 112 15.45 17.44 5.74
CA THR A 112 15.65 18.43 4.68
C THR A 112 14.36 18.95 4.06
N ILE A 113 13.37 18.05 3.82
CA ILE A 113 12.16 18.38 3.04
C ILE A 113 10.86 17.76 3.65
N PRO A 114 10.56 17.95 4.94
CA PRO A 114 9.41 17.31 5.59
C PRO A 114 8.06 17.68 4.98
N GLU A 115 7.92 18.92 4.45
CA GLU A 115 6.71 19.38 3.78
C GLU A 115 6.45 18.64 2.47
N TYR A 116 7.50 18.36 1.66
CA TYR A 116 7.36 17.59 0.42
C TYR A 116 6.92 16.16 0.70
N ILE A 117 7.41 15.56 1.79
CA ILE A 117 7.00 14.20 2.20
C ILE A 117 5.53 14.20 2.59
N THR A 118 5.07 15.22 3.31
CA THR A 118 3.67 15.33 3.72
C THR A 118 2.77 15.52 2.50
N PHE A 119 3.14 16.39 1.57
CA PHE A 119 2.40 16.60 0.32
C PHE A 119 2.35 15.32 -0.53
N ALA A 120 3.48 14.65 -0.72
CA ALA A 120 3.55 13.38 -1.44
C ALA A 120 2.65 12.32 -0.79
N GLY A 121 2.56 12.30 0.55
CA GLY A 121 1.66 11.41 1.27
C GLY A 121 0.19 11.60 0.88
N PHE A 122 -0.28 12.84 0.76
CA PHE A 122 -1.63 13.14 0.28
C PHE A 122 -1.82 12.87 -1.21
N ALA A 123 -0.79 13.13 -2.04
CA ALA A 123 -0.81 12.79 -3.46
C ALA A 123 -0.98 11.26 -3.68
N TRP A 124 -0.31 10.44 -2.87
CA TRP A 124 -0.51 8.99 -2.87
C TRP A 124 -1.92 8.59 -2.44
N ALA A 125 -2.49 9.22 -1.41
CA ALA A 125 -3.87 8.98 -1.02
C ALA A 125 -4.83 9.30 -2.18
N ALA A 126 -4.68 10.45 -2.82
CA ALA A 126 -5.48 10.85 -3.98
C ALA A 126 -5.36 9.85 -5.14
N LEU A 127 -4.13 9.38 -5.43
CA LEU A 127 -3.89 8.34 -6.43
C LEU A 127 -4.65 7.05 -6.08
N MET A 128 -4.61 6.60 -4.82
CA MET A 128 -5.34 5.41 -4.41
C MET A 128 -6.85 5.55 -4.62
N PHE A 129 -7.42 6.70 -4.26
CA PHE A 129 -8.84 6.97 -4.52
C PHE A 129 -9.17 7.01 -6.01
N ALA A 130 -8.33 7.63 -6.83
CA ALA A 130 -8.52 7.67 -8.28
C ALA A 130 -8.45 6.27 -8.90
N LEU A 131 -7.49 5.44 -8.51
CA LEU A 131 -7.34 4.07 -8.97
C LEU A 131 -8.51 3.18 -8.51
N GLY A 132 -8.96 3.35 -7.28
CA GLY A 132 -10.15 2.66 -6.75
C GLY A 132 -11.42 3.03 -7.50
N GLY A 133 -11.65 4.32 -7.72
CA GLY A 133 -12.79 4.82 -8.51
C GLY A 133 -12.78 4.31 -9.95
N GLY A 134 -11.62 4.36 -10.60
CA GLY A 134 -11.44 3.80 -11.94
C GLY A 134 -11.72 2.30 -12.00
N THR A 135 -11.29 1.54 -10.98
CA THR A 135 -11.61 0.11 -10.89
C THR A 135 -13.11 -0.15 -10.85
N ILE A 136 -13.85 0.62 -10.03
CA ILE A 136 -15.32 0.49 -9.95
C ILE A 136 -15.96 0.87 -11.31
N ALA A 137 -15.56 2.00 -11.89
CA ALA A 137 -16.11 2.46 -13.16
C ALA A 137 -15.95 1.39 -14.26
N ILE A 138 -14.79 0.75 -14.33
CA ILE A 138 -14.53 -0.30 -15.31
C ILE A 138 -15.25 -1.61 -14.95
N ALA A 139 -15.32 -1.98 -13.66
CA ALA A 139 -16.06 -3.15 -13.22
C ALA A 139 -17.56 -3.06 -13.59
N MET A 140 -18.14 -1.84 -13.54
CA MET A 140 -19.53 -1.59 -13.91
C MET A 140 -19.80 -1.79 -15.41
N THR A 141 -18.81 -1.64 -16.28
CA THR A 141 -18.97 -1.91 -17.73
C THR A 141 -19.19 -3.38 -18.03
N GLY A 142 -18.73 -4.29 -17.15
CA GLY A 142 -18.78 -5.73 -17.37
C GLY A 142 -17.77 -6.25 -18.41
N ASP A 143 -16.93 -5.37 -18.98
CA ASP A 143 -15.91 -5.74 -19.95
C ASP A 143 -14.67 -6.32 -19.25
N ILE A 144 -14.55 -7.65 -19.28
CA ILE A 144 -13.45 -8.38 -18.66
C ILE A 144 -12.10 -8.04 -19.30
N LYS A 145 -12.07 -7.76 -20.61
CA LYS A 145 -10.81 -7.43 -21.30
C LYS A 145 -10.31 -6.05 -20.86
N LEU A 146 -11.21 -5.07 -20.83
CA LEU A 146 -10.90 -3.73 -20.35
C LEU A 146 -10.49 -3.75 -18.87
N TRP A 147 -11.20 -4.53 -18.06
CA TRP A 147 -10.88 -4.70 -16.64
C TRP A 147 -9.49 -5.33 -16.44
N THR A 148 -9.17 -6.39 -17.16
CA THR A 148 -7.87 -7.06 -17.09
C THR A 148 -6.74 -6.11 -17.48
N LEU A 149 -6.90 -5.34 -18.57
CA LEU A 149 -5.95 -4.33 -19.01
C LEU A 149 -5.74 -3.27 -17.93
N TYR A 150 -6.82 -2.76 -17.36
CA TYR A 150 -6.76 -1.73 -16.32
C TYR A 150 -6.02 -2.24 -15.06
N VAL A 151 -6.40 -3.41 -14.56
CA VAL A 151 -5.80 -3.97 -13.33
C VAL A 151 -4.34 -4.35 -13.55
N SER A 152 -3.99 -4.93 -14.69
CA SER A 152 -2.63 -5.41 -14.95
C SER A 152 -1.67 -4.29 -15.35
N VAL A 153 -2.13 -3.31 -16.14
CA VAL A 153 -1.26 -2.29 -16.72
C VAL A 153 -1.43 -0.94 -16.02
N VAL A 154 -2.67 -0.46 -15.91
CA VAL A 154 -2.92 0.91 -15.40
C VAL A 154 -2.65 1.00 -13.91
N LEU A 155 -3.16 0.05 -13.10
CA LEU A 155 -2.95 0.07 -11.65
C LEU A 155 -1.47 -0.03 -11.27
N LEU A 156 -0.72 -0.89 -11.94
CA LEU A 156 0.70 -1.05 -11.68
C LEU A 156 1.50 0.11 -12.26
N GLY A 157 1.25 0.45 -13.53
CA GLY A 157 1.95 1.51 -14.24
C GLY A 157 1.80 2.88 -13.58
N ALA A 158 0.60 3.23 -13.12
CA ALA A 158 0.36 4.49 -12.40
C ALA A 158 1.17 4.58 -11.09
N LYS A 159 1.27 3.48 -10.34
CA LYS A 159 2.06 3.44 -9.09
C LYS A 159 3.56 3.56 -9.37
N ILE A 160 4.05 2.87 -10.41
CA ILE A 160 5.46 2.95 -10.82
C ILE A 160 5.78 4.38 -11.28
N ALA A 161 4.93 4.99 -12.11
CA ALA A 161 5.09 6.36 -12.57
C ALA A 161 5.07 7.35 -11.40
N ALA A 162 4.12 7.23 -10.48
CA ALA A 162 4.05 8.08 -9.29
C ALA A 162 5.30 7.96 -8.42
N PHE A 163 5.81 6.74 -8.23
CA PHE A 163 7.05 6.49 -7.48
C PHE A 163 8.25 7.12 -8.17
N ALA A 164 8.38 6.98 -9.48
CA ALA A 164 9.46 7.58 -10.26
C ALA A 164 9.43 9.12 -10.18
N ILE A 165 8.24 9.72 -10.34
CA ILE A 165 8.05 11.17 -10.20
C ILE A 165 8.44 11.62 -8.78
N GLN A 166 7.95 10.95 -7.75
CA GLN A 166 8.30 11.26 -6.36
C GLN A 166 9.81 11.19 -6.12
N TYR A 167 10.46 10.13 -6.62
CA TYR A 167 11.91 9.96 -6.49
C TYR A 167 12.67 11.13 -7.11
N VAL A 168 12.32 11.54 -8.33
CA VAL A 168 12.95 12.67 -9.02
C VAL A 168 12.71 13.97 -8.26
N VAL A 169 11.47 14.24 -7.86
CA VAL A 169 11.12 15.47 -7.11
C VAL A 169 11.89 15.53 -5.79
N PHE A 170 11.92 14.44 -5.02
CA PHE A 170 12.65 14.42 -3.75
C PHE A 170 14.14 14.60 -3.94
N ARG A 171 14.74 13.96 -4.95
CA ARG A 171 16.14 14.09 -5.27
C ARG A 171 16.51 15.55 -5.62
N VAL A 172 15.72 16.18 -6.46
CA VAL A 172 15.91 17.58 -6.85
C VAL A 172 15.76 18.51 -5.65
N ALA A 173 14.69 18.33 -4.87
CA ALA A 173 14.41 19.17 -3.71
C ALA A 173 15.51 19.08 -2.63
N VAL A 174 15.96 17.86 -2.30
CA VAL A 174 17.06 17.64 -1.33
C VAL A 174 18.35 18.29 -1.84
N THR A 175 18.71 18.04 -3.11
CA THR A 175 19.95 18.59 -3.69
C THR A 175 19.94 20.11 -3.70
N SER A 176 18.81 20.73 -4.06
CA SER A 176 18.64 22.19 -4.09
C SER A 176 18.81 22.80 -2.71
N ARG A 177 18.17 22.22 -1.69
CA ARG A 177 18.25 22.74 -0.31
C ARG A 177 19.63 22.57 0.30
N VAL A 178 20.27 21.42 0.13
CA VAL A 178 21.63 21.18 0.61
C VAL A 178 22.61 22.14 -0.04
N ARG A 179 22.45 22.39 -1.34
CA ARG A 179 23.29 23.40 -2.04
C ARG A 179 23.08 24.82 -1.50
N ALA A 180 21.81 25.22 -1.30
CA ALA A 180 21.48 26.53 -0.75
C ALA A 180 22.07 26.73 0.65
N THR A 181 22.00 25.74 1.51
CA THR A 181 22.56 25.78 2.86
C THR A 181 24.09 25.89 2.85
N ARG A 182 24.79 25.20 1.93
CA ARG A 182 26.26 25.31 1.77
C ARG A 182 26.66 26.69 1.32
N ILE A 183 25.98 27.27 0.34
CA ILE A 183 26.26 28.62 -0.14
C ILE A 183 26.05 29.63 0.98
N ALA A 184 25.00 29.49 1.79
CA ALA A 184 24.72 30.37 2.91
C ALA A 184 25.75 30.23 4.05
N ALA A 185 26.39 29.08 4.20
CA ALA A 185 27.42 28.77 5.20
C ALA A 185 28.84 29.21 4.73
N GLY A 186 28.99 29.69 3.49
CA GLY A 186 30.28 30.18 2.95
C GLY A 186 31.29 29.07 2.64
N THR A 187 30.84 27.83 2.48
CA THR A 187 31.68 26.68 2.12
C THR A 187 31.34 26.09 0.76
#